data_c59c29b90ee77ac023c24c33a9a44068
#
_entry.id   c59c29b90ee77ac023c24c33a9a44068
#
_cell.length_a   1.000
_cell.length_b   1.000
_cell.length_c   1.000
_cell.angle_alpha   90.00
_cell.angle_beta   90.00
_cell.angle_gamma   90.00
#
_symmetry.space_group_name_H-M   'P 1'
#
loop_
_entity.id
_entity.type
_entity.pdbx_description
1 polymer ?
#
loop_
_entity_poly.entity_id
_entity_poly.type
_entity_poly.pdbx_seq_one_letter_code
_entity_poly.pdbx_strand_id
1 'polypeptide(L)'
;VIASSEILVGSNRFLVGLLNRNGAPIGTPQTHLRIAFFDPSKSASTPVARIGTRFIWGLKPNLGFYEGHASFSHAGTWQAAFTLTGGGFHETDRQSFSVTTQGTTPPVGARVPASNSPTGSGKALAHITTDPHPDPRFYSVSIAQAVHSHRPLVVVFATPKYCMSELCGPMLDVAKHVSKRFPHMTFIHVEIYQLPRDGHLPAVPTSLPESTAVQEWGLRSDPWTFVVDNHGRVAAKFEGTVTPGELAAAINQVGG
;
A
#
# COMPACT_ATOMS: atom_id res chain seq x y z
N VAL A 1 -12.21 -0.09 11.11
CA VAL A 1 -12.23 -0.64 9.75
C VAL A 1 -10.90 -1.33 9.48
N ILE A 2 -10.93 -2.56 8.98
CA ILE A 2 -9.73 -3.24 8.46
C ILE A 2 -9.40 -2.58 7.13
N ALA A 3 -8.20 -2.00 7.03
CA ALA A 3 -7.75 -1.25 5.86
C ALA A 3 -6.88 -2.10 4.89
N SER A 4 -6.47 -3.29 5.31
CA SER A 4 -5.82 -4.27 4.41
C SER A 4 -6.87 -4.96 3.55
N SER A 5 -6.79 -4.84 2.22
CA SER A 5 -7.72 -5.49 1.29
C SER A 5 -7.30 -6.93 0.96
N GLU A 6 -6.01 -7.23 1.00
CA GLU A 6 -5.47 -8.59 0.86
C GLU A 6 -4.99 -9.13 2.20
N ILE A 7 -5.66 -10.17 2.69
CA ILE A 7 -5.23 -10.93 3.89
C ILE A 7 -5.09 -12.39 3.47
N LEU A 8 -3.86 -12.89 3.53
CA LEU A 8 -3.51 -14.20 2.97
C LEU A 8 -3.15 -15.20 4.07
N VAL A 9 -3.18 -16.47 3.73
CA VAL A 9 -2.55 -17.52 4.55
C VAL A 9 -1.07 -17.19 4.73
N GLY A 10 -0.56 -17.33 5.95
CA GLY A 10 0.80 -16.94 6.33
C GLY A 10 0.85 -15.57 6.99
N SER A 11 2.01 -14.93 6.94
CA SER A 11 2.28 -13.64 7.59
C SER A 11 1.72 -12.47 6.80
N ASN A 12 1.02 -11.57 7.49
CA ASN A 12 0.42 -10.37 6.90
C ASN A 12 0.77 -9.12 7.72
N ARG A 13 0.99 -8.01 7.04
CA ARG A 13 0.89 -6.69 7.60
C ARG A 13 -0.59 -6.34 7.70
N PHE A 14 -1.08 -6.12 8.92
CA PHE A 14 -2.49 -5.89 9.21
C PHE A 14 -2.70 -4.43 9.58
N LEU A 15 -3.48 -3.73 8.78
CA LEU A 15 -3.69 -2.29 8.89
C LEU A 15 -5.13 -1.99 9.30
N VAL A 16 -5.31 -1.15 10.32
CA VAL A 16 -6.63 -0.78 10.85
C VAL A 16 -6.75 0.73 10.92
N GLY A 17 -7.81 1.29 10.33
CA GLY A 17 -8.25 2.66 10.51
C GLY A 17 -9.35 2.73 11.57
N LEU A 18 -9.35 3.78 12.39
CA LEU A 18 -10.43 4.06 13.32
C LEU A 18 -11.29 5.19 12.78
N LEU A 19 -12.59 4.92 12.67
CA LEU A 19 -13.57 5.89 12.20
C LEU A 19 -14.65 6.08 13.28
N ASN A 20 -15.16 7.28 13.44
CA ASN A 20 -16.35 7.52 14.24
C ASN A 20 -17.62 7.11 13.47
N ARG A 21 -18.79 7.25 14.08
CA ARG A 21 -20.08 6.90 13.48
C ARG A 21 -20.41 7.68 12.20
N ASN A 22 -19.78 8.83 12.00
CA ASN A 22 -19.93 9.67 10.81
C ASN A 22 -18.89 9.37 9.73
N GLY A 23 -18.04 8.34 9.93
CA GLY A 23 -16.99 7.96 8.99
C GLY A 23 -15.71 8.81 9.08
N ALA A 24 -15.62 9.75 10.01
CA ALA A 24 -14.43 10.57 10.16
C ALA A 24 -13.32 9.82 10.92
N PRO A 25 -12.05 9.94 10.49
CA PRO A 25 -10.91 9.33 11.19
C PRO A 25 -10.74 9.88 12.61
N ILE A 26 -10.52 9.00 13.57
CA ILE A 26 -10.32 9.34 15.00
C ILE A 26 -9.04 8.75 15.60
N GLY A 27 -8.26 8.04 14.80
CA GLY A 27 -6.99 7.47 15.25
C GLY A 27 -5.95 8.53 15.57
N THR A 28 -5.31 8.44 16.74
CA THR A 28 -4.26 9.36 17.20
C THR A 28 -3.10 8.60 17.83
N PRO A 29 -1.90 9.20 17.95
CA PRO A 29 -0.78 8.58 18.65
C PRO A 29 -1.03 8.27 20.14
N GLN A 30 -2.04 8.92 20.76
CA GLN A 30 -2.41 8.74 22.18
C GLN A 30 -3.38 7.57 22.39
N THR A 31 -3.90 7.01 21.33
CA THR A 31 -4.77 5.82 21.38
C THR A 31 -3.97 4.55 21.09
N HIS A 32 -4.32 3.46 21.79
CA HIS A 32 -3.65 2.18 21.69
C HIS A 32 -4.65 1.12 21.27
N LEU A 33 -4.36 0.48 20.15
CA LEU A 33 -5.20 -0.61 19.61
C LEU A 33 -4.52 -1.96 19.85
N ARG A 34 -5.26 -2.90 20.44
CA ARG A 34 -4.91 -4.31 20.52
C ARG A 34 -5.90 -5.14 19.73
N ILE A 35 -5.42 -6.17 19.07
CA ILE A 35 -6.26 -7.04 18.24
C ILE A 35 -6.14 -8.48 18.72
N ALA A 36 -7.29 -9.12 18.94
CA ALA A 36 -7.38 -10.56 19.19
C ALA A 36 -8.03 -11.24 18.00
N PHE A 37 -7.37 -12.24 17.43
CA PHE A 37 -7.89 -13.00 16.28
C PHE A 37 -8.53 -14.30 16.74
N PHE A 38 -9.66 -14.63 16.11
CA PHE A 38 -10.42 -15.84 16.35
C PHE A 38 -10.57 -16.63 15.07
N ASP A 39 -10.46 -17.93 15.22
CA ASP A 39 -10.74 -18.91 14.20
C ASP A 39 -12.08 -19.60 14.55
N PRO A 40 -13.19 -19.19 13.93
CA PRO A 40 -14.51 -19.76 14.26
C PRO A 40 -14.61 -21.25 14.02
N SER A 41 -13.73 -21.83 13.17
CA SER A 41 -13.68 -23.29 12.95
C SER A 41 -13.14 -24.06 14.17
N LYS A 42 -12.40 -23.39 15.05
CA LYS A 42 -11.83 -23.96 16.28
C LYS A 42 -12.60 -23.50 17.51
N SER A 43 -12.77 -22.18 17.65
CA SER A 43 -13.48 -21.58 18.78
C SER A 43 -13.91 -20.15 18.45
N ALA A 44 -15.18 -19.85 18.66
CA ALA A 44 -15.68 -18.48 18.52
C ALA A 44 -15.36 -17.59 19.73
N SER A 45 -15.02 -18.15 20.88
CA SER A 45 -14.81 -17.42 22.14
C SER A 45 -13.35 -17.33 22.58
N THR A 46 -12.49 -18.25 22.12
CA THR A 46 -11.07 -18.29 22.50
C THR A 46 -10.21 -17.76 21.36
N PRO A 47 -9.50 -16.64 21.54
CA PRO A 47 -8.63 -16.14 20.49
C PRO A 47 -7.42 -17.05 20.28
N VAL A 48 -7.05 -17.25 19.02
CA VAL A 48 -5.87 -18.03 18.63
C VAL A 48 -4.60 -17.20 18.61
N ALA A 49 -4.72 -15.88 18.52
CA ALA A 49 -3.59 -14.93 18.54
C ALA A 49 -4.03 -13.58 19.10
N ARG A 50 -3.07 -12.86 19.67
CA ARG A 50 -3.22 -11.45 20.06
C ARG A 50 -2.00 -10.69 19.62
N ILE A 51 -2.22 -9.48 19.05
CA ILE A 51 -1.16 -8.57 18.66
C ILE A 51 -1.36 -7.19 19.26
N GLY A 52 -0.25 -6.52 19.56
CA GLY A 52 -0.22 -5.07 19.71
C GLY A 52 -0.03 -4.41 18.35
N THR A 53 -0.46 -3.18 18.24
CA THR A 53 -0.23 -2.38 17.05
C THR A 53 0.59 -1.14 17.38
N ARG A 54 1.21 -0.55 16.36
CA ARG A 54 1.80 0.80 16.44
C ARG A 54 0.97 1.76 15.61
N PHE A 55 0.87 2.99 16.09
CA PHE A 55 0.24 4.07 15.34
C PHE A 55 1.19 4.57 14.24
N ILE A 56 0.67 4.76 13.04
CA ILE A 56 1.37 5.36 11.90
C ILE A 56 0.50 6.42 11.22
N TRP A 57 1.11 7.48 10.72
CA TRP A 57 0.41 8.47 9.92
C TRP A 57 0.33 8.02 8.46
N GLY A 58 -0.88 8.06 7.89
CA GLY A 58 -1.09 8.04 6.44
C GLY A 58 -1.05 9.46 5.87
N LEU A 59 -1.79 10.39 6.49
CA LEU A 59 -1.80 11.82 6.16
C LEU A 59 -1.87 12.63 7.45
N LYS A 60 -0.79 13.33 7.80
CA LYS A 60 -0.76 14.21 8.97
C LYS A 60 -1.57 15.49 8.74
N PRO A 61 -2.30 15.97 9.77
CA PRO A 61 -2.63 15.33 11.05
C PRO A 61 -3.95 14.55 11.00
N ASN A 62 -4.51 14.29 9.82
CA ASN A 62 -5.92 13.96 9.64
C ASN A 62 -6.20 12.45 9.56
N LEU A 63 -5.25 11.64 9.07
CA LEU A 63 -5.50 10.23 8.80
C LEU A 63 -4.37 9.36 9.37
N GLY A 64 -4.68 8.62 10.43
CA GLY A 64 -3.77 7.68 11.07
C GLY A 64 -4.28 6.26 11.02
N PHE A 65 -3.36 5.30 11.11
CA PHE A 65 -3.62 3.87 11.10
C PHE A 65 -2.90 3.18 12.25
N TYR A 66 -3.38 1.99 12.60
CA TYR A 66 -2.74 1.07 13.52
C TYR A 66 -2.22 -0.12 12.73
N GLU A 67 -0.93 -0.30 12.76
CA GLU A 67 -0.22 -1.33 12.01
C GLU A 67 0.27 -2.41 12.97
N GLY A 68 0.07 -3.66 12.58
CA GLY A 68 0.57 -4.84 13.26
C GLY A 68 0.81 -6.00 12.30
N HIS A 69 1.44 -7.07 12.79
CA HIS A 69 1.67 -8.28 12.01
C HIS A 69 0.88 -9.45 12.58
N ALA A 70 0.19 -10.17 11.70
CA ALA A 70 -0.60 -11.35 12.05
C ALA A 70 -0.34 -12.48 11.06
N SER A 71 -0.40 -13.73 11.55
CA SER A 71 -0.27 -14.91 10.70
C SER A 71 -1.54 -15.76 10.80
N PHE A 72 -2.03 -16.22 9.64
CA PHE A 72 -3.23 -17.03 9.51
C PHE A 72 -2.87 -18.40 8.93
N SER A 73 -3.34 -19.48 9.59
CA SER A 73 -2.95 -20.85 9.26
C SER A 73 -3.69 -21.46 8.08
N HIS A 74 -4.85 -20.92 7.69
CA HIS A 74 -5.69 -21.42 6.60
C HIS A 74 -6.62 -20.33 6.07
N ALA A 75 -7.11 -20.53 4.87
CA ALA A 75 -8.13 -19.68 4.25
C ALA A 75 -9.52 -19.93 4.89
N GLY A 76 -10.35 -18.91 4.86
CA GLY A 76 -11.71 -18.94 5.40
C GLY A 76 -12.10 -17.66 6.11
N THR A 77 -13.22 -17.70 6.81
CA THR A 77 -13.70 -16.56 7.60
C THR A 77 -13.04 -16.56 8.97
N TRP A 78 -12.42 -15.45 9.30
CA TRP A 78 -11.80 -15.14 10.58
C TRP A 78 -12.50 -13.98 11.26
N GLN A 79 -12.24 -13.78 12.54
CA GLN A 79 -12.75 -12.63 13.29
C GLN A 79 -11.60 -11.91 14.01
N ALA A 80 -11.69 -10.60 14.08
CA ALA A 80 -10.81 -9.73 14.84
C ALA A 80 -11.63 -8.98 15.88
N ALA A 81 -11.26 -9.08 17.16
CA ALA A 81 -11.76 -8.21 18.20
C ALA A 81 -10.74 -7.11 18.47
N PHE A 82 -11.18 -5.88 18.36
CA PHE A 82 -10.40 -4.68 18.54
C PHE A 82 -10.65 -4.12 19.94
N THR A 83 -9.59 -3.88 20.70
CA THR A 83 -9.67 -3.18 22.00
C THR A 83 -8.91 -1.88 21.88
N LEU A 84 -9.64 -0.77 21.95
CA LEU A 84 -9.11 0.58 21.89
C LEU A 84 -9.06 1.16 23.31
N THR A 85 -7.88 1.69 23.68
CA THR A 85 -7.66 2.34 24.99
C THR A 85 -6.84 3.62 24.81
N GLY A 86 -6.89 4.52 25.80
CA GLY A 86 -6.20 5.82 25.76
C GLY A 86 -6.95 6.87 24.96
N GLY A 87 -6.53 8.13 25.07
CA GLY A 87 -7.19 9.25 24.41
C GLY A 87 -8.66 9.46 24.79
N GLY A 88 -9.08 8.97 25.98
CA GLY A 88 -10.49 9.01 26.42
C GLY A 88 -11.34 7.83 25.94
N PHE A 89 -10.78 6.87 25.19
CA PHE A 89 -11.48 5.69 24.71
C PHE A 89 -11.25 4.48 25.61
N HIS A 90 -12.33 3.66 25.74
CA HIS A 90 -12.28 2.31 26.27
C HIS A 90 -13.37 1.50 25.57
N GLU A 91 -13.09 1.13 24.30
CA GLU A 91 -14.06 0.56 23.37
C GLU A 91 -13.59 -0.81 22.89
N THR A 92 -14.56 -1.68 22.61
CA THR A 92 -14.35 -2.98 21.97
C THR A 92 -15.29 -3.13 20.79
N ASP A 93 -14.76 -3.62 19.68
CA ASP A 93 -15.53 -3.95 18.47
C ASP A 93 -15.07 -5.32 17.94
N ARG A 94 -15.90 -6.01 17.19
CA ARG A 94 -15.57 -7.29 16.58
C ARG A 94 -16.05 -7.35 15.14
N GLN A 95 -15.16 -7.67 14.23
CA GLN A 95 -15.44 -7.74 12.81
C GLN A 95 -14.99 -9.07 12.23
N SER A 96 -15.75 -9.57 11.26
CA SER A 96 -15.36 -10.72 10.44
C SER A 96 -14.62 -10.26 9.21
N PHE A 97 -13.64 -11.05 8.76
CA PHE A 97 -12.89 -10.82 7.53
C PHE A 97 -12.52 -12.15 6.87
N SER A 98 -12.13 -12.09 5.61
CA SER A 98 -11.74 -13.27 4.85
C SER A 98 -10.24 -13.37 4.75
N VAL A 99 -9.71 -14.58 4.96
CA VAL A 99 -8.33 -14.96 4.64
C VAL A 99 -8.37 -15.84 3.39
N THR A 100 -7.55 -15.54 2.39
CA THR A 100 -7.49 -16.28 1.13
C THR A 100 -6.12 -16.95 0.94
N THR A 101 -6.05 -17.96 0.08
CA THR A 101 -4.78 -18.61 -0.26
C THR A 101 -3.96 -17.80 -1.26
N GLN A 102 -4.64 -16.98 -2.07
CA GLN A 102 -4.02 -16.17 -3.13
C GLN A 102 -4.63 -14.76 -3.12
N GLY A 103 -3.77 -13.76 -3.29
CA GLY A 103 -4.16 -12.38 -3.56
C GLY A 103 -4.32 -12.13 -5.05
N THR A 104 -4.69 -10.91 -5.41
CA THR A 104 -4.73 -10.45 -6.80
C THR A 104 -3.40 -9.84 -7.23
N THR A 105 -2.65 -9.27 -6.28
CA THR A 105 -1.34 -8.66 -6.55
C THR A 105 -0.20 -9.70 -6.47
N PRO A 106 0.95 -9.46 -7.12
CA PRO A 106 2.09 -10.37 -7.06
C PRO A 106 2.49 -10.65 -5.61
N PRO A 107 2.51 -11.91 -5.15
CA PRO A 107 2.92 -12.24 -3.79
C PRO A 107 4.42 -12.06 -3.57
N VAL A 108 4.84 -11.90 -2.32
CA VAL A 108 6.26 -11.87 -1.95
C VAL A 108 6.96 -13.14 -2.46
N GLY A 109 8.12 -12.97 -3.08
CA GLY A 109 8.91 -14.02 -3.74
C GLY A 109 8.53 -14.30 -5.20
N ALA A 110 7.35 -13.88 -5.68
CA ALA A 110 6.95 -14.05 -7.07
C ALA A 110 7.65 -13.04 -7.99
N ARG A 111 7.82 -13.43 -9.27
CA ARG A 111 8.26 -12.50 -10.32
C ARG A 111 7.17 -11.46 -10.59
N VAL A 112 7.56 -10.21 -10.75
CA VAL A 112 6.64 -9.14 -11.13
C VAL A 112 6.39 -9.14 -12.63
N PRO A 113 5.21 -8.66 -13.09
CA PRO A 113 4.99 -8.35 -14.51
C PRO A 113 5.99 -7.28 -14.99
N ALA A 114 6.63 -7.55 -16.12
CA ALA A 114 7.54 -6.60 -16.79
C ALA A 114 6.74 -5.60 -17.62
N SER A 115 5.97 -4.75 -16.94
CA SER A 115 5.03 -3.82 -17.57
C SER A 115 5.74 -2.67 -18.26
N ASN A 116 5.24 -2.30 -19.45
CA ASN A 116 5.68 -1.11 -20.17
C ASN A 116 5.02 0.15 -19.57
N SER A 117 5.44 0.54 -18.35
CA SER A 117 4.95 1.77 -17.73
C SER A 117 5.43 3.01 -18.50
N PRO A 118 4.61 4.09 -18.56
CA PRO A 118 4.98 5.30 -19.28
C PRO A 118 6.26 5.94 -18.73
N THR A 119 7.09 6.44 -19.65
CA THR A 119 8.32 7.17 -19.34
C THR A 119 8.31 8.54 -20.01
N GLY A 120 9.02 9.51 -19.42
CA GLY A 120 9.08 10.86 -19.97
C GLY A 120 9.84 11.83 -19.10
N SER A 121 10.02 13.05 -19.62
CA SER A 121 10.70 14.16 -18.92
C SER A 121 10.08 15.50 -19.29
N GLY A 122 10.35 16.54 -18.49
CA GLY A 122 9.89 17.89 -18.73
C GLY A 122 8.36 17.98 -18.88
N LYS A 123 7.88 18.64 -19.90
CA LYS A 123 6.43 18.85 -20.16
C LYS A 123 5.67 17.55 -20.42
N ALA A 124 6.33 16.47 -20.86
CA ALA A 124 5.69 15.17 -21.09
C ALA A 124 5.19 14.53 -19.79
N LEU A 125 5.71 14.90 -18.63
CA LEU A 125 5.24 14.37 -17.34
C LEU A 125 3.77 14.67 -17.08
N ALA A 126 3.24 15.80 -17.54
CA ALA A 126 1.83 16.15 -17.39
C ALA A 126 0.86 15.18 -18.10
N HIS A 127 1.37 14.33 -19.00
CA HIS A 127 0.58 13.32 -19.73
C HIS A 127 0.72 11.92 -19.14
N ILE A 128 1.55 11.74 -18.10
CA ILE A 128 1.82 10.42 -17.53
C ILE A 128 1.68 10.38 -16.00
N THR A 129 1.45 11.53 -15.35
CA THR A 129 1.22 11.58 -13.90
C THR A 129 0.33 12.76 -13.52
N THR A 130 -0.45 12.55 -12.46
CA THR A 130 -1.23 13.60 -11.77
C THR A 130 -0.50 14.15 -10.54
N ASP A 131 0.76 13.75 -10.29
CA ASP A 131 1.58 14.32 -9.23
C ASP A 131 1.83 15.80 -9.51
N PRO A 132 1.45 16.74 -8.62
CA PRO A 132 1.68 18.16 -8.83
C PRO A 132 3.16 18.55 -8.76
N HIS A 133 4.01 17.69 -8.19
CA HIS A 133 5.46 17.92 -8.04
C HIS A 133 6.26 16.67 -8.42
N PRO A 134 6.21 16.24 -9.70
CA PRO A 134 6.82 15.00 -10.14
C PRO A 134 8.35 15.07 -10.07
N ASP A 135 8.95 14.03 -9.48
CA ASP A 135 10.40 13.83 -9.57
C ASP A 135 10.72 13.11 -10.89
N PRO A 136 11.44 13.76 -11.85
CA PRO A 136 11.69 13.18 -13.16
C PRO A 136 12.40 11.82 -13.13
N ARG A 137 13.14 11.53 -12.06
CA ARG A 137 13.83 10.23 -11.88
C ARG A 137 12.86 9.05 -11.82
N PHE A 138 11.63 9.26 -11.33
CA PHE A 138 10.59 8.24 -11.20
C PHE A 138 9.95 7.84 -12.54
N TYR A 139 10.31 8.54 -13.63
CA TYR A 139 9.74 8.34 -14.97
C TYR A 139 10.82 8.12 -16.03
N SER A 140 12.07 7.93 -15.60
CA SER A 140 13.21 7.79 -16.51
C SER A 140 13.31 6.45 -17.19
N VAL A 141 12.77 5.40 -16.58
CA VAL A 141 12.72 4.03 -17.10
C VAL A 141 11.38 3.38 -16.81
N SER A 142 10.94 2.44 -17.66
CA SER A 142 9.76 1.63 -17.39
C SER A 142 10.08 0.48 -16.43
N ILE A 143 9.03 -0.15 -15.86
CA ILE A 143 9.18 -1.36 -15.05
C ILE A 143 9.88 -2.44 -15.88
N ALA A 144 9.47 -2.64 -17.15
CA ALA A 144 10.09 -3.61 -18.04
C ALA A 144 11.59 -3.37 -18.21
N GLN A 145 12.00 -2.13 -18.45
CA GLN A 145 13.41 -1.80 -18.60
C GLN A 145 14.22 -2.05 -17.31
N ALA A 146 13.66 -1.69 -16.15
CA ALA A 146 14.32 -1.91 -14.86
C ALA A 146 14.48 -3.41 -14.56
N VAL A 147 13.42 -4.21 -14.76
CA VAL A 147 13.45 -5.67 -14.57
C VAL A 147 14.45 -6.34 -15.51
N HIS A 148 14.45 -5.99 -16.80
CA HIS A 148 15.40 -6.55 -17.77
C HIS A 148 16.85 -6.15 -17.52
N SER A 149 17.09 -5.00 -16.90
CA SER A 149 18.44 -4.58 -16.54
C SER A 149 18.93 -5.13 -15.19
N HIS A 150 18.15 -6.04 -14.59
CA HIS A 150 18.47 -6.66 -13.29
C HIS A 150 18.77 -5.65 -12.17
N ARG A 151 18.07 -4.52 -12.20
CA ARG A 151 18.18 -3.50 -11.15
C ARG A 151 17.07 -3.69 -10.11
N PRO A 152 17.40 -3.63 -8.83
CA PRO A 152 16.37 -3.59 -7.80
C PRO A 152 15.60 -2.28 -7.92
N LEU A 153 14.27 -2.34 -7.68
CA LEU A 153 13.41 -1.17 -7.90
C LEU A 153 12.30 -1.07 -6.84
N VAL A 154 11.85 0.14 -6.64
CA VAL A 154 10.62 0.46 -5.92
C VAL A 154 9.60 0.93 -6.93
N VAL A 155 8.42 0.31 -6.97
CA VAL A 155 7.31 0.74 -7.80
C VAL A 155 6.20 1.27 -6.91
N VAL A 156 5.75 2.50 -7.16
CA VAL A 156 4.62 3.13 -6.48
C VAL A 156 3.49 3.28 -7.49
N PHE A 157 2.39 2.58 -7.27
CA PHE A 157 1.15 2.78 -8.00
C PHE A 157 0.28 3.76 -7.22
N ALA A 158 0.02 4.91 -7.79
CA ALA A 158 -0.70 6.00 -7.13
C ALA A 158 -1.37 6.91 -8.15
N THR A 159 -2.45 7.57 -7.74
CA THR A 159 -3.14 8.61 -8.52
C THR A 159 -3.41 9.84 -7.65
N PRO A 160 -2.45 10.75 -7.47
CA PRO A 160 -2.58 11.87 -6.55
C PRO A 160 -3.85 12.69 -6.72
N LYS A 161 -4.30 12.93 -7.96
CA LYS A 161 -5.51 13.71 -8.24
C LYS A 161 -6.81 12.97 -7.95
N TYR A 162 -6.86 11.64 -8.16
CA TYR A 162 -8.10 10.88 -8.13
C TYR A 162 -8.20 9.90 -6.95
N CYS A 163 -7.29 10.01 -6.00
CA CYS A 163 -7.16 9.11 -4.88
C CYS A 163 -8.33 9.24 -3.89
N MET A 164 -9.18 8.23 -3.82
CA MET A 164 -10.32 8.20 -2.89
C MET A 164 -9.88 8.11 -1.42
N SER A 165 -8.73 7.50 -1.15
CA SER A 165 -8.19 7.33 0.20
C SER A 165 -7.36 8.52 0.69
N GLU A 166 -7.09 9.51 -0.15
CA GLU A 166 -6.17 10.64 0.09
C GLU A 166 -4.71 10.23 0.38
N LEU A 167 -4.36 8.93 0.23
CA LEU A 167 -3.04 8.41 0.58
C LEU A 167 -2.02 8.46 -0.58
N CYS A 168 -2.47 8.57 -1.83
CA CYS A 168 -1.58 8.46 -3.00
C CYS A 168 -0.49 9.53 -3.02
N GLY A 169 -0.85 10.78 -2.81
CA GLY A 169 0.12 11.89 -2.72
C GLY A 169 1.12 11.68 -1.58
N PRO A 170 0.66 11.51 -0.33
CA PRO A 170 1.53 11.23 0.81
C PRO A 170 2.47 10.03 0.62
N MET A 171 1.99 8.94 0.02
CA MET A 171 2.84 7.75 -0.21
C MET A 171 3.89 7.98 -1.29
N LEU A 172 3.55 8.72 -2.33
CA LEU A 172 4.51 9.13 -3.34
C LEU A 172 5.57 10.07 -2.75
N ASP A 173 5.19 10.96 -1.83
CA ASP A 173 6.12 11.83 -1.12
C ASP A 173 7.05 11.04 -0.19
N VAL A 174 6.54 9.99 0.49
CA VAL A 174 7.38 9.04 1.25
C VAL A 174 8.43 8.40 0.33
N ALA A 175 8.03 7.90 -0.84
CA ALA A 175 8.95 7.30 -1.79
C ALA A 175 9.99 8.32 -2.31
N LYS A 176 9.57 9.53 -2.67
CA LYS A 176 10.48 10.63 -3.06
C LYS A 176 11.46 11.01 -1.94
N HIS A 177 11.01 11.02 -0.69
CA HIS A 177 11.87 11.30 0.45
C HIS A 177 12.91 10.18 0.65
N VAL A 178 12.47 8.92 0.64
CA VAL A 178 13.33 7.76 0.85
C VAL A 178 14.33 7.60 -0.30
N SER A 179 13.94 7.88 -1.55
CA SER A 179 14.81 7.76 -2.74
C SER A 179 16.10 8.58 -2.63
N LYS A 180 16.09 9.69 -1.88
CA LYS A 180 17.29 10.52 -1.65
C LYS A 180 18.40 9.79 -0.88
N ARG A 181 18.03 8.77 -0.11
CA ARG A 181 18.98 7.95 0.69
C ARG A 181 19.49 6.75 -0.07
N PHE A 182 18.85 6.38 -1.19
CA PHE A 182 19.15 5.20 -1.98
C PHE A 182 19.36 5.58 -3.46
N PRO A 183 20.45 6.32 -3.78
CA PRO A 183 20.68 6.84 -5.13
C PRO A 183 20.92 5.77 -6.19
N HIS A 184 21.28 4.54 -5.79
CA HIS A 184 21.50 3.40 -6.69
C HIS A 184 20.23 2.59 -6.94
N MET A 185 19.16 2.84 -6.17
CA MET A 185 17.87 2.19 -6.30
C MET A 185 17.03 2.86 -7.40
N THR A 186 16.39 2.07 -8.23
CA THR A 186 15.44 2.61 -9.22
C THR A 186 14.09 2.83 -8.55
N PHE A 187 13.54 4.05 -8.65
CA PHE A 187 12.19 4.37 -8.20
C PHE A 187 11.32 4.67 -9.41
N ILE A 188 10.14 4.07 -9.47
CA ILE A 188 9.16 4.24 -10.55
C ILE A 188 7.81 4.59 -9.96
N HIS A 189 7.19 5.65 -10.46
CA HIS A 189 5.78 5.94 -10.20
C HIS A 189 4.95 5.54 -11.42
N VAL A 190 3.85 4.85 -11.17
CA VAL A 190 2.86 4.47 -12.17
C VAL A 190 1.53 5.08 -11.80
N GLU A 191 1.01 5.94 -12.66
CA GLU A 191 -0.34 6.49 -12.55
C GLU A 191 -1.37 5.36 -12.74
N ILE A 192 -2.43 5.39 -11.90
CA ILE A 192 -3.48 4.36 -11.95
C ILE A 192 -4.24 4.42 -13.27
N TYR A 193 -4.45 5.61 -13.82
CA TYR A 193 -5.22 5.83 -15.04
C TYR A 193 -4.33 6.21 -16.21
N GLN A 194 -4.77 5.85 -17.42
CA GLN A 194 -4.19 6.37 -18.66
C GLN A 194 -4.68 7.81 -18.84
N LEU A 195 -3.74 8.76 -18.74
CA LEU A 195 -4.08 10.18 -18.85
C LEU A 195 -4.28 10.59 -20.32
N PRO A 196 -5.20 11.54 -20.60
CA PRO A 196 -5.45 12.05 -21.94
C PRO A 196 -4.21 12.74 -22.55
N ARG A 197 -3.98 12.48 -23.84
CA ARG A 197 -2.83 13.08 -24.56
C ARG A 197 -2.93 14.58 -24.76
N ASP A 198 -4.13 15.13 -24.72
CA ASP A 198 -4.38 16.57 -24.83
C ASP A 198 -4.16 17.31 -23.49
N GLY A 199 -3.90 16.56 -22.40
CA GLY A 199 -3.67 17.13 -21.06
C GLY A 199 -4.94 17.59 -20.34
N HIS A 200 -6.13 17.42 -20.93
CA HIS A 200 -7.40 17.80 -20.29
C HIS A 200 -7.86 16.71 -19.32
N LEU A 201 -7.51 16.89 -18.06
CA LEU A 201 -7.88 15.94 -17.00
C LEU A 201 -9.34 16.16 -16.56
N PRO A 202 -10.20 15.13 -16.63
CA PRO A 202 -11.58 15.22 -16.14
C PRO A 202 -11.63 15.50 -14.63
N ALA A 203 -12.77 15.97 -14.14
CA ALA A 203 -12.97 16.21 -12.71
C ALA A 203 -12.96 14.90 -11.91
N VAL A 204 -13.48 13.81 -12.50
CA VAL A 204 -13.52 12.46 -11.94
C VAL A 204 -12.96 11.46 -12.95
N PRO A 205 -12.36 10.34 -12.50
CA PRO A 205 -11.65 9.42 -13.40
C PRO A 205 -12.56 8.43 -14.14
N THR A 206 -13.88 8.51 -14.02
CA THR A 206 -14.83 7.50 -14.55
C THR A 206 -14.74 7.27 -16.06
N SER A 207 -14.20 8.24 -16.81
CA SER A 207 -13.95 8.12 -18.26
C SER A 207 -12.54 7.68 -18.61
N LEU A 208 -11.65 7.55 -17.63
CA LEU A 208 -10.26 7.17 -17.86
C LEU A 208 -10.10 5.65 -17.73
N PRO A 209 -9.50 4.97 -18.71
CA PRO A 209 -9.16 3.57 -18.56
C PRO A 209 -8.03 3.41 -17.53
N GLU A 210 -8.05 2.30 -16.80
CA GLU A 210 -6.92 1.93 -15.95
C GLU A 210 -5.66 1.70 -16.79
N SER A 211 -4.51 2.00 -16.22
CA SER A 211 -3.23 1.72 -16.88
C SER A 211 -3.02 0.21 -17.01
N THR A 212 -2.40 -0.22 -18.11
CA THR A 212 -2.12 -1.63 -18.37
C THR A 212 -1.32 -2.27 -17.23
N ALA A 213 -0.37 -1.54 -16.65
CA ALA A 213 0.42 -2.02 -15.51
C ALA A 213 -0.45 -2.32 -14.28
N VAL A 214 -1.48 -1.52 -13.99
CA VAL A 214 -2.43 -1.78 -12.88
C VAL A 214 -3.15 -3.10 -13.08
N GLN A 215 -3.62 -3.36 -14.30
CA GLN A 215 -4.30 -4.61 -14.66
C GLN A 215 -3.37 -5.82 -14.60
N GLU A 216 -2.14 -5.70 -15.16
CA GLU A 216 -1.13 -6.76 -15.13
C GLU A 216 -0.68 -7.11 -13.71
N TRP A 217 -0.61 -6.12 -12.80
CA TRP A 217 -0.25 -6.32 -11.39
C TRP A 217 -1.45 -6.70 -10.52
N GLY A 218 -2.66 -6.75 -11.07
CA GLY A 218 -3.89 -7.18 -10.41
C GLY A 218 -4.32 -6.26 -9.25
N LEU A 219 -4.01 -4.96 -9.34
CA LEU A 219 -4.33 -4.00 -8.29
C LEU A 219 -5.84 -3.72 -8.28
N ARG A 220 -6.45 -3.78 -7.09
CA ARG A 220 -7.88 -3.50 -6.87
C ARG A 220 -8.12 -2.31 -5.94
N SER A 221 -7.04 -1.74 -5.43
CA SER A 221 -7.01 -0.57 -4.56
C SER A 221 -5.78 0.26 -4.85
N ASP A 222 -5.74 1.49 -4.37
CA ASP A 222 -4.57 2.36 -4.42
C ASP A 222 -4.42 3.17 -3.11
N PRO A 223 -3.18 3.58 -2.78
CA PRO A 223 -1.92 3.28 -3.43
C PRO A 223 -1.32 1.90 -3.04
N TRP A 224 -0.43 1.39 -3.90
CA TRP A 224 0.43 0.26 -3.60
C TRP A 224 1.90 0.64 -3.77
N THR A 225 2.77 0.12 -2.90
CA THR A 225 4.23 0.24 -3.03
C THR A 225 4.84 -1.15 -3.00
N PHE A 226 5.65 -1.47 -4.01
CA PHE A 226 6.38 -2.73 -4.11
C PHE A 226 7.87 -2.47 -4.09
N VAL A 227 8.61 -3.27 -3.33
CA VAL A 227 10.06 -3.37 -3.39
C VAL A 227 10.40 -4.67 -4.11
N VAL A 228 11.17 -4.56 -5.17
CA VAL A 228 11.50 -5.68 -6.09
C VAL A 228 13.01 -5.85 -6.13
N ASP A 229 13.48 -7.08 -6.01
CA ASP A 229 14.90 -7.40 -6.05
C ASP A 229 15.49 -7.37 -7.48
N ASN A 230 16.79 -7.57 -7.61
CA ASN A 230 17.51 -7.61 -8.89
C ASN A 230 17.19 -8.84 -9.76
N HIS A 231 16.42 -9.81 -9.24
CA HIS A 231 15.88 -10.94 -9.98
C HIS A 231 14.45 -10.69 -10.47
N GLY A 232 13.91 -9.50 -10.24
CA GLY A 232 12.53 -9.12 -10.58
C GLY A 232 11.50 -9.81 -9.68
N ARG A 233 11.83 -10.12 -8.42
CA ARG A 233 10.92 -10.73 -7.46
C ARG A 233 10.49 -9.72 -6.40
N VAL A 234 9.23 -9.80 -5.99
CA VAL A 234 8.71 -8.99 -4.88
C VAL A 234 9.43 -9.36 -3.59
N ALA A 235 10.18 -8.43 -3.02
CA ALA A 235 10.78 -8.57 -1.69
C ALA A 235 9.84 -8.08 -0.59
N ALA A 236 9.10 -7.00 -0.86
CA ALA A 236 8.07 -6.47 0.04
C ALA A 236 6.97 -5.76 -0.75
N LYS A 237 5.76 -5.74 -0.19
CA LYS A 237 4.64 -4.96 -0.72
C LYS A 237 3.85 -4.29 0.39
N PHE A 238 3.35 -3.10 0.11
CA PHE A 238 2.61 -2.28 1.05
C PHE A 238 1.36 -1.73 0.38
N GLU A 239 0.21 -2.02 0.96
CA GLU A 239 -1.06 -1.43 0.59
C GLU A 239 -1.34 -0.20 1.44
N GLY A 240 -1.92 0.82 0.84
CA GLY A 240 -2.31 2.05 1.54
C GLY A 240 -1.09 2.84 1.99
N THR A 241 -0.76 2.78 3.27
CA THR A 241 0.32 3.59 3.85
C THR A 241 1.55 2.76 4.21
N VAL A 242 2.72 3.35 4.00
CA VAL A 242 4.03 2.83 4.43
C VAL A 242 4.84 3.96 5.06
N THR A 243 5.52 3.69 6.16
CA THR A 243 6.40 4.69 6.77
C THR A 243 7.77 4.74 6.06
N PRO A 244 8.48 5.89 6.11
CA PRO A 244 9.85 5.96 5.57
C PRO A 244 10.78 4.88 6.12
N GLY A 245 10.62 4.52 7.41
CA GLY A 245 11.42 3.47 8.05
C GLY A 245 11.12 2.07 7.51
N GLU A 246 9.84 1.72 7.31
CA GLU A 246 9.45 0.44 6.71
C GLU A 246 9.95 0.30 5.27
N LEU A 247 9.78 1.35 4.46
CA LEU A 247 10.25 1.34 3.08
C LEU A 247 11.77 1.22 3.01
N ALA A 248 12.50 1.99 3.81
CA ALA A 248 13.95 1.91 3.88
C ALA A 248 14.45 0.53 4.35
N ALA A 249 13.78 -0.07 5.34
CA ALA A 249 14.11 -1.42 5.81
C ALA A 249 13.92 -2.48 4.72
N ALA A 250 12.83 -2.38 3.95
CA ALA A 250 12.59 -3.29 2.82
C ALA A 250 13.60 -3.11 1.69
N ILE A 251 14.01 -1.87 1.38
CA ILE A 251 15.05 -1.58 0.38
C ILE A 251 16.41 -2.16 0.80
N ASN A 252 16.79 -2.03 2.08
CA ASN A 252 18.05 -2.60 2.58
C ASN A 252 18.11 -4.13 2.42
N GLN A 253 16.97 -4.83 2.41
CA GLN A 253 16.95 -6.30 2.21
C GLN A 253 17.30 -6.72 0.77
N VAL A 254 17.16 -5.83 -0.20
CA VAL A 254 17.46 -6.11 -1.62
C VAL A 254 18.77 -5.49 -2.09
N GLY A 255 19.59 -4.98 -1.19
CA GLY A 255 20.90 -4.43 -1.49
C GLY A 255 20.87 -2.98 -1.97
N GLY A 256 19.93 -2.20 -1.46
CA GLY A 256 19.82 -0.75 -1.68
C GLY A 256 20.86 0.05 -0.91
#